data_a8f197da1cdcaaa0edd3814c68a1f574
#
_entry.id   a8f197da1cdcaaa0edd3814c68a1f574
#
_cell.length_a   1.000
_cell.length_b   1.000
_cell.length_c   1.000
_cell.angle_alpha   90.00
_cell.angle_beta   90.00
_cell.angle_gamma   90.00
#
_symmetry.space_group_name_H-M   'P 1'
#
loop_
_entity.id
_entity.type
_entity.pdbx_description
1 polymer ?
#
loop_
_entity_poly.entity_id
_entity_poly.type
_entity_poly.pdbx_seq_one_letter_code
_entity_poly.pdbx_strand_id
1 'polypeptide(L)'
;MCNFTLDLHHMDKNKILAVFNKKCKNTLMETLDIEFIDLGVDFLTAKMPVGPKVHQPYGQLHGGATAALAESVGSAASNFFIDNEQQFINGIQLSINHIKSMREGVVFATAKNIH
;
A
#
# COMPACT_ATOMS: atom_id res chain seq x y z
N MET A 1 0.49 -18.71 -8.47
CA MET A 1 0.13 -17.35 -8.05
C MET A 1 -1.33 -17.20 -7.71
N CYS A 2 -2.21 -17.75 -8.52
CA CYS A 2 -3.66 -17.62 -8.29
C CYS A 2 -4.11 -18.18 -6.96
N ASN A 3 -3.56 -19.32 -6.55
CA ASN A 3 -3.97 -19.97 -5.31
C ASN A 3 -3.61 -19.16 -4.06
N PHE A 4 -2.59 -18.33 -4.18
CA PHE A 4 -2.18 -17.48 -3.06
C PHE A 4 -3.30 -16.53 -2.64
N THR A 5 -3.90 -15.83 -3.59
CA THR A 5 -4.94 -14.85 -3.29
C THR A 5 -6.23 -15.51 -2.83
N LEU A 6 -6.55 -16.68 -3.41
CA LEU A 6 -7.74 -17.43 -2.98
C LEU A 6 -7.62 -17.84 -1.52
N ASP A 7 -6.44 -18.29 -1.10
CA ASP A 7 -6.22 -18.65 0.30
C ASP A 7 -6.35 -17.45 1.22
N LEU A 8 -5.92 -16.27 0.77
CA LEU A 8 -5.98 -15.07 1.57
C LEU A 8 -7.41 -14.68 1.95
N HIS A 9 -8.39 -14.95 1.08
CA HIS A 9 -9.78 -14.57 1.37
C HIS A 9 -10.39 -15.35 2.52
N HIS A 10 -9.76 -16.44 2.96
CA HIS A 10 -10.20 -17.21 4.11
C HIS A 10 -9.42 -16.91 5.38
N MET A 11 -8.50 -15.95 5.32
CA MET A 11 -7.68 -15.56 6.45
C MET A 11 -8.21 -14.29 7.07
N ASP A 12 -7.89 -14.07 8.36
CA ASP A 12 -8.25 -12.81 8.97
C ASP A 12 -7.36 -11.67 8.44
N LYS A 13 -7.81 -10.44 8.68
CA LYS A 13 -7.15 -9.25 8.18
C LYS A 13 -5.66 -9.18 8.55
N ASN A 14 -5.34 -9.47 9.80
CA ASN A 14 -3.96 -9.36 10.28
C ASN A 14 -3.04 -10.35 9.59
N LYS A 15 -3.53 -11.55 9.33
CA LYS A 15 -2.75 -12.56 8.63
C LYS A 15 -2.52 -12.18 7.18
N ILE A 16 -3.54 -11.60 6.54
CA ILE A 16 -3.43 -11.13 5.15
C ILE A 16 -2.37 -10.02 5.07
N LEU A 17 -2.44 -9.05 6.00
CA LEU A 17 -1.46 -7.96 6.03
C LEU A 17 -0.05 -8.49 6.26
N ALA A 18 0.10 -9.50 7.12
CA ALA A 18 1.42 -10.10 7.36
C ALA A 18 1.97 -10.73 6.08
N VAL A 19 1.12 -11.36 5.27
CA VAL A 19 1.56 -11.93 4.00
C VAL A 19 2.00 -10.84 3.03
N PHE A 20 1.23 -9.76 2.91
CA PHE A 20 1.62 -8.63 2.07
C PHE A 20 2.97 -8.08 2.50
N ASN A 21 3.17 -7.84 3.79
CA ASN A 21 4.42 -7.27 4.29
C ASN A 21 5.59 -8.23 4.12
N LYS A 22 5.37 -9.52 4.24
CA LYS A 22 6.42 -10.51 3.99
C LYS A 22 6.91 -10.46 2.55
N LYS A 23 6.00 -10.21 1.61
CA LYS A 23 6.36 -10.12 0.19
C LYS A 23 7.16 -8.87 -0.13
N CYS A 24 7.13 -7.87 0.73
CA CYS A 24 7.90 -6.64 0.54
C CYS A 24 9.39 -6.83 0.81
N LYS A 25 9.80 -7.90 1.47
CA LYS A 25 11.20 -8.13 1.82
C LYS A 25 12.05 -8.24 0.57
N ASN A 26 13.20 -7.58 0.61
CA ASN A 26 14.17 -7.54 -0.49
C ASN A 26 13.62 -6.86 -1.74
N THR A 27 12.68 -5.93 -1.55
CA THR A 27 12.12 -5.13 -2.65
C THR A 27 12.29 -3.64 -2.33
N LEU A 28 11.96 -2.80 -3.31
CA LEU A 28 11.93 -1.36 -3.10
C LEU A 28 11.05 -0.96 -1.92
N MET A 29 9.97 -1.69 -1.69
CA MET A 29 9.05 -1.38 -0.60
C MET A 29 9.72 -1.51 0.76
N GLU A 30 10.57 -2.53 0.94
CA GLU A 30 11.35 -2.65 2.17
C GLU A 30 12.35 -1.50 2.28
N THR A 31 13.00 -1.13 1.18
CA THR A 31 13.95 -0.03 1.17
C THR A 31 13.31 1.28 1.62
N LEU A 32 12.06 1.50 1.25
CA LEU A 32 11.33 2.71 1.62
C LEU A 32 10.56 2.57 2.93
N ASP A 33 10.66 1.41 3.59
CA ASP A 33 9.92 1.10 4.82
C ASP A 33 8.40 1.21 4.64
N ILE A 34 7.90 0.81 3.47
CA ILE A 34 6.47 0.76 3.22
C ILE A 34 5.89 -0.45 3.94
N GLU A 35 4.83 -0.22 4.69
CA GLU A 35 4.17 -1.26 5.46
C GLU A 35 2.66 -1.21 5.21
N PHE A 36 2.07 -2.36 4.87
CA PHE A 36 0.62 -2.49 4.76
C PHE A 36 0.04 -2.61 6.17
N ILE A 37 -0.93 -1.75 6.48
CA ILE A 37 -1.42 -1.61 7.86
C ILE A 37 -2.91 -1.82 8.03
N ASP A 38 -3.71 -1.73 6.97
CA ASP A 38 -5.15 -1.93 7.09
C ASP A 38 -5.73 -2.45 5.79
N LEU A 39 -6.78 -3.23 5.92
CA LEU A 39 -7.45 -3.88 4.80
C LEU A 39 -8.94 -3.98 5.11
N GLY A 40 -9.78 -3.55 4.18
CA GLY A 40 -11.21 -3.70 4.30
C GLY A 40 -11.78 -4.45 3.10
N VAL A 41 -13.10 -4.48 3.02
CA VAL A 41 -13.79 -5.14 1.92
C VAL A 41 -13.40 -4.54 0.56
N ASP A 42 -13.19 -3.24 0.53
CA ASP A 42 -12.96 -2.52 -0.72
C ASP A 42 -11.75 -1.57 -0.65
N PHE A 43 -10.90 -1.68 0.37
CA PHE A 43 -9.75 -0.79 0.47
C PHE A 43 -8.53 -1.49 1.08
N LEU A 44 -7.37 -0.92 0.80
CA LEU A 44 -6.09 -1.35 1.34
C LEU A 44 -5.28 -0.10 1.66
N THR A 45 -4.69 -0.07 2.86
CA THR A 45 -3.90 1.09 3.31
C THR A 45 -2.49 0.66 3.66
N ALA A 46 -1.52 1.48 3.26
CA ALA A 46 -0.13 1.32 3.65
C ALA A 46 0.41 2.65 4.14
N LYS A 47 1.54 2.60 4.83
CA LYS A 47 2.23 3.79 5.31
C LYS A 47 3.70 3.74 4.97
N MET A 48 4.31 4.92 4.96
CA MET A 48 5.75 5.07 4.72
C MET A 48 6.25 6.19 5.64
N PRO A 49 7.32 5.94 6.41
CA PRO A 49 7.89 7.01 7.24
C PRO A 49 8.55 8.07 6.38
N VAL A 50 8.44 9.31 6.81
CA VAL A 50 9.08 10.45 6.12
C VAL A 50 10.33 10.83 6.89
N GLY A 51 11.47 10.78 6.22
CA GLY A 51 12.75 11.13 6.79
C GLY A 51 13.78 11.32 5.68
N PRO A 52 15.05 11.56 6.04
CA PRO A 52 16.07 11.93 5.06
C PRO A 52 16.24 11.00 3.87
N LYS A 53 16.03 9.70 4.05
CA LYS A 53 16.27 8.77 2.93
C LYS A 53 15.21 8.82 1.85
N VAL A 54 14.09 9.50 2.12
CA VAL A 54 13.02 9.71 1.13
C VAL A 54 12.82 11.19 0.83
N HIS A 55 13.79 12.04 1.25
CA HIS A 55 13.75 13.46 0.95
C HIS A 55 14.32 13.76 -0.42
N GLN A 56 13.85 14.84 -1.04
CA GLN A 56 14.55 15.48 -2.13
C GLN A 56 15.58 16.46 -1.53
N PRO A 57 16.45 17.10 -2.37
CA PRO A 57 17.57 17.89 -1.82
C PRO A 57 17.20 19.04 -0.91
N TYR A 58 15.97 19.53 -0.96
CA TYR A 58 15.52 20.63 -0.09
C TYR A 58 14.94 20.15 1.22
N GLY A 59 15.06 18.87 1.56
CA GLY A 59 14.66 18.34 2.85
C GLY A 59 13.18 18.06 2.98
N GLN A 60 12.47 17.90 1.87
CA GLN A 60 11.06 17.55 1.86
C GLN A 60 10.86 16.21 1.18
N LEU A 61 9.74 15.57 1.46
CA LEU A 61 9.41 14.26 0.87
C LEU A 61 9.51 14.32 -0.65
N HIS A 62 10.28 13.40 -1.20
CA HIS A 62 10.46 13.28 -2.64
C HIS A 62 9.16 12.80 -3.28
N GLY A 63 8.72 13.48 -4.35
CA GLY A 63 7.51 13.07 -5.07
C GLY A 63 7.58 11.66 -5.61
N GLY A 64 8.78 11.21 -6.02
CA GLY A 64 8.98 9.84 -6.47
C GLY A 64 8.74 8.81 -5.37
N ALA A 65 9.07 9.13 -4.11
CA ALA A 65 8.80 8.23 -3.00
C ALA A 65 7.29 8.11 -2.76
N THR A 66 6.57 9.23 -2.80
CA THR A 66 5.12 9.23 -2.71
C THR A 66 4.49 8.44 -3.85
N ALA A 67 5.00 8.60 -5.06
CA ALA A 67 4.52 7.86 -6.22
C ALA A 67 4.77 6.36 -6.05
N ALA A 68 5.92 5.98 -5.52
CA ALA A 68 6.23 4.58 -5.26
C ALA A 68 5.25 3.97 -4.24
N LEU A 69 4.93 4.72 -3.18
CA LEU A 69 3.94 4.29 -2.20
C LEU A 69 2.57 4.11 -2.85
N ALA A 70 2.12 5.10 -3.59
CA ALA A 70 0.81 5.07 -4.25
C ALA A 70 0.73 3.89 -5.24
N GLU A 71 1.77 3.71 -6.04
CA GLU A 71 1.83 2.63 -7.03
C GLU A 71 1.80 1.27 -6.34
N SER A 72 2.56 1.13 -5.27
CA SER A 72 2.64 -0.13 -4.53
C SER A 72 1.28 -0.52 -3.94
N VAL A 73 0.60 0.44 -3.32
CA VAL A 73 -0.71 0.19 -2.72
C VAL A 73 -1.75 -0.07 -3.79
N GLY A 74 -1.74 0.73 -4.85
CA GLY A 74 -2.70 0.57 -5.95
C GLY A 74 -2.56 -0.77 -6.65
N SER A 75 -1.32 -1.18 -6.90
CA SER A 75 -1.03 -2.45 -7.57
C SER A 75 -1.45 -3.63 -6.69
N ALA A 76 -1.08 -3.60 -5.42
CA ALA A 76 -1.45 -4.67 -4.49
C ALA A 76 -2.97 -4.78 -4.34
N ALA A 77 -3.65 -3.65 -4.23
CA ALA A 77 -5.11 -3.62 -4.10
C ALA A 77 -5.77 -4.18 -5.37
N SER A 78 -5.31 -3.76 -6.55
CA SER A 78 -5.86 -4.23 -7.80
C SER A 78 -5.76 -5.75 -7.92
N ASN A 79 -4.58 -6.28 -7.63
CA ASN A 79 -4.38 -7.71 -7.72
C ASN A 79 -5.24 -8.47 -6.71
N PHE A 80 -5.33 -7.96 -5.49
CA PHE A 80 -6.12 -8.62 -4.45
C PHE A 80 -7.60 -8.63 -4.79
N PHE A 81 -8.15 -7.49 -5.24
CA PHE A 81 -9.58 -7.39 -5.53
C PHE A 81 -9.98 -8.11 -6.82
N ILE A 82 -9.11 -8.16 -7.82
CA ILE A 82 -9.37 -8.90 -9.06
C ILE A 82 -9.55 -10.39 -8.78
N ASP A 83 -8.74 -10.94 -7.87
CA ASP A 83 -8.80 -12.36 -7.57
C ASP A 83 -9.99 -12.73 -6.69
N ASN A 84 -10.74 -11.74 -6.22
CA ASN A 84 -11.99 -11.98 -5.50
C ASN A 84 -13.13 -12.06 -6.52
N GLU A 85 -13.63 -13.25 -6.76
CA GLU A 85 -14.65 -13.51 -7.79
C GLU A 85 -15.92 -12.71 -7.60
N GLN A 86 -16.14 -12.20 -6.41
CA GLN A 86 -17.35 -11.46 -6.07
C GLN A 86 -17.23 -9.97 -6.34
N GLN A 87 -16.07 -9.53 -6.80
CA GLN A 87 -15.80 -8.11 -6.98
C GLN A 87 -15.43 -7.81 -8.40
N PHE A 88 -15.93 -6.67 -8.89
CA PHE A 88 -15.47 -6.09 -10.14
C PHE A 88 -14.65 -4.87 -9.83
N ILE A 89 -13.55 -4.70 -10.56
CA ILE A 89 -12.78 -3.48 -10.43
C ILE A 89 -13.14 -2.58 -11.61
N ASN A 90 -13.90 -1.52 -11.33
CA ASN A 90 -14.15 -0.46 -12.29
C ASN A 90 -13.04 0.57 -12.24
N GLY A 91 -12.39 0.71 -11.10
CA GLY A 91 -11.29 1.61 -10.93
C GLY A 91 -10.77 1.57 -9.50
N ILE A 92 -9.59 2.13 -9.30
CA ILE A 92 -8.97 2.28 -7.98
C ILE A 92 -8.82 3.77 -7.72
N GLN A 93 -9.37 4.23 -6.60
CA GLN A 93 -9.17 5.59 -6.13
C GLN A 93 -8.04 5.59 -5.10
N LEU A 94 -7.05 6.44 -5.31
CA LEU A 94 -5.92 6.57 -4.38
C LEU A 94 -6.06 7.85 -3.58
N SER A 95 -5.84 7.73 -2.27
CA SER A 95 -5.82 8.87 -1.35
C SER A 95 -4.49 8.89 -0.63
N ILE A 96 -3.88 10.07 -0.53
CA ILE A 96 -2.59 10.26 0.15
C ILE A 96 -2.81 11.24 1.29
N ASN A 97 -2.41 10.85 2.50
CA ASN A 97 -2.49 11.73 3.67
C ASN A 97 -1.13 11.81 4.35
N HIS A 98 -0.67 13.03 4.57
CA HIS A 98 0.57 13.29 5.30
C HIS A 98 0.22 13.63 6.73
N ILE A 99 0.81 12.89 7.68
CA ILE A 99 0.65 13.18 9.09
C ILE A 99 1.94 13.84 9.56
N LYS A 100 1.80 15.05 10.05
CA LYS A 100 2.81 15.94 10.57
C LYS A 100 3.32 16.90 9.50
N SER A 101 4.14 16.47 8.53
CA SER A 101 4.62 17.41 7.51
C SER A 101 5.27 16.66 6.35
N MET A 102 5.72 17.42 5.34
CA MET A 102 6.51 16.89 4.25
C MET A 102 7.96 16.62 4.63
N ARG A 103 8.38 17.04 5.82
CA ARG A 103 9.77 16.89 6.29
C ARG A 103 9.95 15.71 7.21
N GLU A 104 8.93 15.38 7.98
CA GLU A 104 8.97 14.27 8.93
C GLU A 104 7.56 13.76 9.21
N GLY A 105 7.48 12.60 9.85
CA GLY A 105 6.21 11.99 10.20
C GLY A 105 5.96 10.76 9.34
N VAL A 106 4.72 10.61 8.92
CA VAL A 106 4.27 9.43 8.18
C VAL A 106 3.34 9.86 7.07
N VAL A 107 3.46 9.22 5.91
CA VAL A 107 2.49 9.38 4.85
C VAL A 107 1.71 8.07 4.71
N PHE A 108 0.40 8.19 4.59
CA PHE A 108 -0.52 7.06 4.41
C PHE A 108 -1.08 7.10 3.00
N ALA A 109 -1.20 5.94 2.40
CA ALA A 109 -1.85 5.81 1.10
C ALA A 109 -2.94 4.75 1.21
N THR A 110 -4.13 5.08 0.72
CA THR A 110 -5.26 4.16 0.70
C THR A 110 -5.73 3.99 -0.73
N ALA A 111 -5.82 2.75 -1.16
CA ALA A 111 -6.40 2.38 -2.46
C ALA A 111 -7.78 1.82 -2.21
N LYS A 112 -8.79 2.44 -2.82
CA LYS A 112 -10.18 2.02 -2.67
C LYS A 112 -10.72 1.54 -4.00
N ASN A 113 -11.38 0.38 -3.98
CA ASN A 113 -12.06 -0.14 -5.16
C ASN A 113 -13.35 0.65 -5.39
N ILE A 114 -13.49 1.21 -6.58
CA ILE A 114 -14.69 1.96 -6.99
C ILE A 114 -15.54 1.04 -7.83
N HIS A 115 -16.78 0.85 -7.40
CA HIS A 115 -17.73 -0.03 -8.09
C HIS A 115 -18.55 0.69 -9.13
#